data_c8d3d16efb059b5b971cc6b0428f4fc0
#
_entry.id   c8d3d16efb059b5b971cc6b0428f4fc0
#
_cell.length_a   1.000
_cell.length_b   1.000
_cell.length_c   1.000
_cell.angle_alpha   90.00
_cell.angle_beta   90.00
_cell.angle_gamma   90.00
#
_symmetry.space_group_name_H-M   'P 1'
#
loop_
_entity.id
_entity.type
_entity.pdbx_description
1 polymer ?
#
loop_
_entity_poly.entity_id
_entity_poly.type
_entity_poly.pdbx_seq_one_letter_code
_entity_poly.pdbx_strand_id
1 'polypeptide(L)'
;MIKNRFVKSVVLEAKGKLSLKSFPYPEVKKDSAIIRMEYSGICGTDKHSFEGFFHQKGGRPIPLPVIQGHENVGIIEEINGNILDHDGNELHVGDRVVPAPNISCGECFACRNNRPYYYCECKLDYGNNIGAGEPPHIFGGWSEYLYILPGSHLFKYPDTLDPKFGTFIEPLSVTGCLDKARQWSSE
;
A
#
# COMPACT_ATOMS: atom_id res chain seq x y z
N MET A 1 -4.23 -12.95 24.91
CA MET A 1 -4.50 -11.68 25.65
C MET A 1 -4.15 -10.55 24.68
N ILE A 2 -5.15 -9.96 24.03
CA ILE A 2 -4.96 -8.78 23.17
C ILE A 2 -4.60 -7.62 24.12
N LYS A 3 -3.33 -7.28 24.17
CA LYS A 3 -2.86 -6.10 24.89
C LYS A 3 -3.51 -4.88 24.25
N ASN A 4 -3.89 -3.88 25.03
CA ASN A 4 -4.25 -2.52 24.60
C ASN A 4 -3.07 -1.86 23.85
N ARG A 5 -2.77 -2.36 22.65
CA ARG A 5 -1.73 -1.83 21.76
C ARG A 5 -2.40 -0.85 20.81
N PHE A 6 -1.83 0.33 20.71
CA PHE A 6 -2.29 1.37 19.77
C PHE A 6 -1.23 1.62 18.72
N VAL A 7 -1.68 2.02 17.56
CA VAL A 7 -0.87 2.37 16.38
C VAL A 7 -0.99 3.86 16.14
N LYS A 8 0.12 4.56 16.13
CA LYS A 8 0.15 5.98 15.79
C LYS A 8 0.22 6.16 14.27
N SER A 9 -0.58 7.07 13.76
CA SER A 9 -0.66 7.35 12.33
C SER A 9 -0.87 8.83 12.07
N VAL A 10 -0.28 9.34 10.98
CA VAL A 10 -0.56 10.68 10.49
C VAL A 10 -1.74 10.62 9.52
N VAL A 11 -2.80 11.32 9.84
CA VAL A 11 -4.09 11.27 9.14
C VAL A 11 -4.36 12.60 8.45
N LEU A 12 -4.66 12.55 7.17
CA LEU A 12 -5.23 13.68 6.43
C LEU A 12 -6.74 13.71 6.71
N GLU A 13 -7.19 14.71 7.48
CA GLU A 13 -8.59 14.88 7.89
C GLU A 13 -9.40 15.74 6.93
N ALA A 14 -8.74 16.74 6.35
CA ALA A 14 -9.30 17.70 5.42
C ALA A 14 -8.17 18.34 4.62
N LYS A 15 -8.52 19.12 3.59
CA LYS A 15 -7.55 19.94 2.85
C LYS A 15 -6.65 20.73 3.83
N GLY A 16 -5.34 20.56 3.71
CA GLY A 16 -4.35 21.25 4.52
C GLY A 16 -4.32 20.86 6.00
N LYS A 17 -5.04 19.80 6.43
CA LYS A 17 -5.15 19.41 7.83
C LYS A 17 -4.66 17.99 8.07
N LEU A 18 -3.44 17.87 8.59
CA LEU A 18 -2.89 16.62 9.13
C LEU A 18 -3.03 16.58 10.65
N SER A 19 -3.27 15.41 11.19
CA SER A 19 -3.28 15.15 12.63
C SER A 19 -2.63 13.82 12.97
N LEU A 20 -1.98 13.74 14.13
CA LEU A 20 -1.50 12.48 14.68
C LEU A 20 -2.65 11.82 15.45
N LYS A 21 -3.03 10.61 15.04
CA LYS A 21 -4.06 9.80 15.70
C LYS A 21 -3.51 8.46 16.16
N SER A 22 -4.20 7.87 17.14
CA SER A 22 -3.93 6.52 17.62
C SER A 22 -5.13 5.64 17.34
N PHE A 23 -4.91 4.53 16.65
CA PHE A 23 -5.90 3.50 16.35
C PHE A 23 -5.62 2.23 17.15
N PRO A 24 -6.64 1.44 17.51
CA PRO A 24 -6.41 0.11 18.07
C PRO A 24 -5.57 -0.73 17.11
N TYR A 25 -4.62 -1.50 17.64
CA TYR A 25 -3.91 -2.51 16.84
C TYR A 25 -4.92 -3.56 16.39
N PRO A 26 -5.12 -3.78 15.07
CA PRO A 26 -6.21 -4.61 14.58
C PRO A 26 -5.91 -6.10 14.72
N GLU A 27 -6.96 -6.90 14.78
CA GLU A 27 -6.87 -8.34 14.59
C GLU A 27 -6.59 -8.67 13.12
N VAL A 28 -5.64 -9.56 12.88
CA VAL A 28 -5.30 -10.01 11.53
C VAL A 28 -6.32 -11.04 11.05
N LYS A 29 -7.14 -10.67 10.08
CA LYS A 29 -8.12 -11.57 9.47
C LYS A 29 -7.45 -12.60 8.57
N LYS A 30 -8.21 -13.63 8.21
CA LYS A 30 -7.72 -14.68 7.28
C LYS A 30 -7.18 -14.05 5.99
N ASP A 31 -6.06 -14.59 5.50
CA ASP A 31 -5.35 -14.18 4.28
C ASP A 31 -4.90 -12.71 4.30
N SER A 32 -4.62 -12.18 5.49
CA SER A 32 -4.15 -10.83 5.76
C SER A 32 -2.84 -10.84 6.54
N ALA A 33 -2.15 -9.70 6.55
CA ALA A 33 -0.94 -9.49 7.34
C ALA A 33 -0.89 -8.08 7.93
N ILE A 34 0.01 -7.88 8.87
CA ILE A 34 0.42 -6.56 9.36
C ILE A 34 1.91 -6.41 9.09
N ILE A 35 2.26 -5.30 8.46
CA ILE A 35 3.64 -4.87 8.24
C ILE A 35 3.96 -3.77 9.24
N ARG A 36 5.05 -3.96 10.01
CA ARG A 36 5.66 -2.89 10.79
C ARG A 36 6.48 -2.03 9.85
N MET A 37 6.08 -0.77 9.72
CA MET A 37 6.69 0.17 8.77
C MET A 37 8.12 0.52 9.20
N GLU A 38 9.05 0.48 8.24
CA GLU A 38 10.40 1.00 8.40
C GLU A 38 10.52 2.37 7.74
N TYR A 39 10.05 2.48 6.51
CA TYR A 39 10.03 3.74 5.74
C TYR A 39 8.78 3.84 4.86
N SER A 40 8.33 5.06 4.67
CA SER A 40 7.33 5.42 3.67
C SER A 40 7.75 6.72 2.98
N GLY A 41 7.80 6.72 1.66
CA GLY A 41 8.10 7.89 0.86
C GLY A 41 6.95 8.92 0.88
N ILE A 42 7.25 10.10 0.36
CA ILE A 42 6.28 11.18 0.14
C ILE A 42 6.21 11.46 -1.36
N CYS A 43 5.11 11.07 -1.97
CA CYS A 43 4.86 11.26 -3.40
C CYS A 43 4.25 12.64 -3.70
N GLY A 44 4.33 13.07 -4.95
CA GLY A 44 3.57 14.22 -5.45
C GLY A 44 2.06 14.06 -5.26
N THR A 45 1.55 12.82 -5.31
CA THR A 45 0.13 12.50 -5.04
C THR A 45 -0.27 12.86 -3.61
N ASP A 46 0.58 12.60 -2.62
CA ASP A 46 0.30 12.95 -1.22
C ASP A 46 0.20 14.47 -1.05
N LYS A 47 1.10 15.21 -1.70
CA LYS A 47 1.06 16.67 -1.72
C LYS A 47 -0.24 17.18 -2.35
N HIS A 48 -0.63 16.65 -3.51
CA HIS A 48 -1.86 17.04 -4.17
C HIS A 48 -3.10 16.75 -3.31
N SER A 49 -3.14 15.60 -2.65
CA SER A 49 -4.21 15.26 -1.72
C SER A 49 -4.27 16.24 -0.53
N PHE A 50 -3.11 16.59 0.04
CA PHE A 50 -3.03 17.61 1.09
C PHE A 50 -3.56 18.98 0.62
N GLU A 51 -3.26 19.37 -0.62
CA GLU A 51 -3.74 20.61 -1.25
C GLU A 51 -5.23 20.57 -1.64
N GLY A 52 -5.89 19.43 -1.49
CA GLY A 52 -7.34 19.26 -1.73
C GLY A 52 -7.72 18.72 -3.10
N PHE A 53 -6.77 18.17 -3.86
CA PHE A 53 -7.04 17.47 -5.10
C PHE A 53 -7.43 16.01 -4.80
N PHE A 54 -8.68 15.79 -4.39
CA PHE A 54 -9.17 14.47 -3.97
C PHE A 54 -9.70 13.60 -5.11
N HIS A 55 -9.74 14.12 -6.33
CA HIS A 55 -10.17 13.39 -7.50
C HIS A 55 -8.99 13.18 -8.44
N GLN A 56 -8.47 11.96 -8.50
CA GLN A 56 -7.54 11.56 -9.54
C GLN A 56 -8.32 11.30 -10.85
N LYS A 57 -7.80 11.71 -11.99
CA LYS A 57 -8.41 11.39 -13.29
C LYS A 57 -8.54 9.87 -13.45
N GLY A 58 -9.78 9.39 -13.53
CA GLY A 58 -10.09 7.97 -13.69
C GLY A 58 -9.95 7.10 -12.45
N GLY A 59 -9.70 7.69 -11.26
CA GLY A 59 -9.60 6.99 -9.98
C GLY A 59 -10.82 7.19 -9.07
N ARG A 60 -10.89 6.41 -8.00
CA ARG A 60 -11.86 6.64 -6.93
C ARG A 60 -11.49 7.92 -6.18
N PRO A 61 -12.48 8.68 -5.70
CA PRO A 61 -12.21 9.82 -4.83
C PRO A 61 -11.46 9.36 -3.56
N ILE A 62 -10.57 10.20 -3.05
CA ILE A 62 -9.86 9.94 -1.79
C ILE A 62 -10.87 10.14 -0.65
N PRO A 63 -11.18 9.08 0.11
CA PRO A 63 -12.10 9.18 1.24
C PRO A 63 -11.39 9.81 2.43
N LEU A 64 -11.92 10.89 2.96
CA LEU A 64 -11.41 11.47 4.20
C LEU A 64 -12.18 10.92 5.41
N PRO A 65 -11.53 10.67 6.55
CA PRO A 65 -10.07 10.77 6.78
C PRO A 65 -9.28 9.64 6.11
N VAL A 66 -8.03 9.90 5.72
CA VAL A 66 -7.13 8.91 5.11
C VAL A 66 -5.73 8.98 5.74
N ILE A 67 -5.09 7.83 5.90
CA ILE A 67 -3.67 7.74 6.17
C ILE A 67 -2.97 7.64 4.82
N GLN A 68 -2.11 8.61 4.50
CA GLN A 68 -1.37 8.66 3.24
C GLN A 68 -0.11 7.76 3.27
N GLY A 69 0.65 7.79 2.18
CA GLY A 69 1.88 7.02 2.02
C GLY A 69 1.65 5.68 1.30
N HIS A 70 2.18 5.59 0.09
CA HIS A 70 2.05 4.41 -0.79
C HIS A 70 3.39 3.90 -1.33
N GLU A 71 4.50 4.56 -0.99
CA GLU A 71 5.87 4.15 -1.29
C GLU A 71 6.49 3.49 -0.06
N ASN A 72 6.12 2.23 0.20
CA ASN A 72 6.23 1.59 1.50
C ASN A 72 7.27 0.47 1.52
N VAL A 73 8.00 0.35 2.63
CA VAL A 73 8.82 -0.80 2.98
C VAL A 73 8.73 -1.08 4.47
N GLY A 74 8.67 -2.34 4.84
CA GLY A 74 8.61 -2.73 6.23
C GLY A 74 8.76 -4.24 6.43
N ILE A 75 8.64 -4.66 7.67
CA ILE A 75 8.83 -6.05 8.10
C ILE A 75 7.47 -6.65 8.47
N ILE A 76 7.18 -7.84 7.98
CA ILE A 76 5.99 -8.59 8.36
C ILE A 76 6.03 -8.86 9.86
N GLU A 77 5.10 -8.28 10.58
CA GLU A 77 4.96 -8.43 12.04
C GLU A 77 4.00 -9.59 12.40
N GLU A 78 2.95 -9.77 11.60
CA GLU A 78 1.92 -10.77 11.83
C GLU A 78 1.30 -11.22 10.51
N ILE A 79 1.03 -12.53 10.39
CA ILE A 79 0.37 -13.15 9.23
C ILE A 79 -0.75 -14.07 9.74
N ASN A 80 -1.87 -14.08 9.04
CA ASN A 80 -2.93 -15.07 9.22
C ASN A 80 -3.30 -15.69 7.88
N GLY A 81 -2.85 -16.91 7.64
CA GLY A 81 -3.00 -17.64 6.38
C GLY A 81 -1.67 -17.86 5.67
N ASN A 82 -1.73 -18.43 4.48
CA ASN A 82 -0.57 -18.64 3.62
C ASN A 82 -0.49 -17.49 2.61
N ILE A 83 0.42 -16.52 2.85
CA ILE A 83 0.63 -15.38 1.96
C ILE A 83 1.90 -15.63 1.15
N LEU A 84 1.78 -15.50 -0.17
CA LEU A 84 2.88 -15.64 -1.10
C LEU A 84 3.37 -14.26 -1.56
N ASP A 85 4.66 -14.16 -1.87
CA ASP A 85 5.18 -13.00 -2.58
C ASP A 85 4.73 -13.00 -4.06
N HIS A 86 5.11 -11.96 -4.80
CA HIS A 86 4.76 -11.85 -6.23
C HIS A 86 5.32 -13.00 -7.09
N ASP A 87 6.42 -13.62 -6.67
CA ASP A 87 7.09 -14.72 -7.36
C ASP A 87 6.56 -16.11 -6.93
N GLY A 88 5.63 -16.14 -6.00
CA GLY A 88 4.99 -17.37 -5.50
C GLY A 88 5.71 -18.04 -4.33
N ASN A 89 6.68 -17.36 -3.70
CA ASN A 89 7.37 -17.89 -2.52
C ASN A 89 6.56 -17.55 -1.26
N GLU A 90 6.58 -18.45 -0.28
CA GLU A 90 5.91 -18.24 1.00
C GLU A 90 6.60 -17.12 1.81
N LEU A 91 5.79 -16.21 2.34
CA LEU A 91 6.22 -15.14 3.21
C LEU A 91 6.02 -15.50 4.68
N HIS A 92 6.97 -15.08 5.52
CA HIS A 92 7.00 -15.37 6.94
C HIS A 92 7.11 -14.09 7.76
N VAL A 93 6.70 -14.18 9.04
CA VAL A 93 6.99 -13.14 10.03
C VAL A 93 8.49 -12.90 10.10
N GLY A 94 8.89 -11.63 10.02
CA GLY A 94 10.29 -11.21 9.95
C GLY A 94 10.80 -10.91 8.53
N ASP A 95 10.10 -11.35 7.48
CA ASP A 95 10.47 -10.98 6.10
C ASP A 95 10.26 -9.49 5.86
N ARG A 96 11.25 -8.86 5.22
CA ARG A 96 11.13 -7.49 4.74
C ARG A 96 10.46 -7.48 3.39
N VAL A 97 9.44 -6.64 3.22
CA VAL A 97 8.64 -6.57 2.01
C VAL A 97 8.33 -5.14 1.58
N VAL A 98 8.09 -4.99 0.28
CA VAL A 98 7.51 -3.80 -0.33
C VAL A 98 6.12 -4.19 -0.84
N PRO A 99 5.04 -3.64 -0.31
CA PRO A 99 3.70 -3.86 -0.84
C PRO A 99 3.48 -3.00 -2.10
N ALA A 100 2.93 -3.59 -3.16
CA ALA A 100 2.34 -2.77 -4.22
C ALA A 100 1.18 -1.95 -3.66
N PRO A 101 1.04 -0.67 -4.03
CA PRO A 101 -0.05 0.14 -3.51
C PRO A 101 -1.42 -0.36 -4.00
N ASN A 102 -1.49 -0.95 -5.19
CA ASN A 102 -2.73 -1.34 -5.83
C ASN A 102 -3.17 -2.75 -5.46
N ILE A 103 -4.44 -2.89 -5.08
CA ILE A 103 -5.09 -4.17 -4.83
C ILE A 103 -6.19 -4.36 -5.87
N SER A 104 -6.14 -5.44 -6.64
CA SER A 104 -7.15 -5.74 -7.65
C SER A 104 -8.45 -6.23 -7.04
N CYS A 105 -9.59 -5.88 -7.67
CA CYS A 105 -10.91 -6.27 -7.16
C CYS A 105 -11.30 -7.73 -7.48
N GLY A 106 -10.58 -8.40 -8.38
CA GLY A 106 -10.90 -9.77 -8.83
C GLY A 106 -12.07 -9.89 -9.80
N GLU A 107 -12.94 -8.88 -9.95
CA GLU A 107 -14.24 -9.01 -10.62
C GLU A 107 -14.41 -8.18 -11.89
N CYS A 108 -13.63 -7.10 -12.10
CA CYS A 108 -13.75 -6.26 -13.28
C CYS A 108 -13.25 -6.97 -14.55
N PHE A 109 -13.49 -6.37 -15.71
CA PHE A 109 -13.07 -6.94 -16.99
C PHE A 109 -11.56 -7.26 -17.01
N ALA A 110 -10.72 -6.35 -16.54
CA ALA A 110 -9.27 -6.57 -16.52
C ALA A 110 -8.90 -7.78 -15.64
N CYS A 111 -9.46 -7.88 -14.43
CA CYS A 111 -9.19 -8.99 -13.51
C CYS A 111 -9.64 -10.34 -14.08
N ARG A 112 -10.87 -10.41 -14.64
CA ARG A 112 -11.40 -11.65 -15.22
C ARG A 112 -10.67 -12.12 -16.48
N ASN A 113 -9.96 -11.22 -17.15
CA ASN A 113 -9.14 -11.53 -18.32
C ASN A 113 -7.64 -11.62 -18.00
N ASN A 114 -7.28 -11.85 -16.73
CA ASN A 114 -5.90 -12.01 -16.26
C ASN A 114 -4.96 -10.88 -16.69
N ARG A 115 -5.47 -9.65 -16.77
CA ARG A 115 -4.63 -8.47 -16.99
C ARG A 115 -3.83 -8.17 -15.73
N PRO A 116 -2.63 -7.61 -15.87
CA PRO A 116 -1.85 -7.19 -14.71
C PRO A 116 -2.68 -6.34 -13.73
N TYR A 117 -2.45 -6.51 -12.43
CA TYR A 117 -3.26 -5.92 -11.34
C TYR A 117 -3.45 -4.41 -11.45
N TYR A 118 -2.48 -3.69 -11.99
CA TYR A 118 -2.55 -2.24 -12.17
C TYR A 118 -3.55 -1.78 -13.25
N TYR A 119 -4.08 -2.67 -14.09
CA TYR A 119 -5.20 -2.39 -15.01
C TYR A 119 -6.58 -2.54 -14.35
N CYS A 120 -6.66 -2.92 -13.09
CA CYS A 120 -7.94 -3.05 -12.40
C CYS A 120 -8.65 -1.69 -12.32
N GLU A 121 -9.88 -1.63 -12.85
CA GLU A 121 -10.69 -0.40 -12.89
C GLU A 121 -11.25 -0.03 -11.50
N CYS A 122 -11.41 -1.04 -10.64
CA CYS A 122 -12.00 -0.89 -9.31
C CYS A 122 -10.98 -1.12 -8.19
N LYS A 123 -9.69 -0.89 -8.46
CA LYS A 123 -8.62 -1.13 -7.50
C LYS A 123 -8.77 -0.32 -6.23
N LEU A 124 -8.35 -0.92 -5.13
CA LEU A 124 -8.04 -0.23 -3.90
C LEU A 124 -6.57 0.18 -3.92
N ASP A 125 -6.25 1.33 -3.33
CA ASP A 125 -4.89 1.85 -3.29
C ASP A 125 -4.54 2.23 -1.85
N TYR A 126 -3.53 1.56 -1.28
CA TYR A 126 -2.97 1.93 0.01
C TYR A 126 -2.48 3.37 0.00
N GLY A 127 -2.77 4.08 1.08
CA GLY A 127 -2.35 5.48 1.22
C GLY A 127 -3.14 6.48 0.39
N ASN A 128 -4.11 6.03 -0.42
CA ASN A 128 -4.88 6.88 -1.32
C ASN A 128 -6.39 6.74 -1.15
N ASN A 129 -6.97 5.60 -1.58
CA ASN A 129 -8.43 5.51 -1.70
C ASN A 129 -9.08 4.55 -0.69
N ILE A 130 -8.35 4.13 0.33
CA ILE A 130 -8.89 3.37 1.47
C ILE A 130 -8.90 4.28 2.68
N GLY A 131 -10.09 4.64 3.13
CA GLY A 131 -10.27 5.56 4.26
C GLY A 131 -9.86 4.97 5.61
N ALA A 132 -9.51 5.85 6.54
CA ALA A 132 -9.18 5.49 7.92
C ALA A 132 -10.37 5.60 8.88
N GLY A 133 -11.58 5.83 8.38
CA GLY A 133 -12.80 6.00 9.21
C GLY A 133 -13.27 4.70 9.87
N GLU A 134 -13.05 3.56 9.23
CA GLU A 134 -13.52 2.25 9.68
C GLU A 134 -12.35 1.28 9.94
N PRO A 135 -12.51 0.36 10.92
CA PRO A 135 -11.50 -0.68 11.17
C PRO A 135 -11.19 -1.50 9.92
N PRO A 136 -9.95 -1.93 9.76
CA PRO A 136 -8.79 -1.80 10.65
C PRO A 136 -8.02 -0.47 10.59
N HIS A 137 -8.51 0.55 9.91
CA HIS A 137 -8.03 1.94 9.82
C HIS A 137 -6.68 2.18 9.14
N ILE A 138 -5.67 1.33 9.42
CA ILE A 138 -4.25 1.55 9.09
C ILE A 138 -3.90 1.10 7.67
N PHE A 139 -4.44 1.81 6.65
CA PHE A 139 -4.28 1.48 5.23
C PHE A 139 -3.31 2.41 4.47
N GLY A 140 -2.39 3.07 5.17
CA GLY A 140 -1.37 3.92 4.55
C GLY A 140 -0.06 3.88 5.31
N GLY A 141 1.03 4.17 4.61
CA GLY A 141 2.39 4.03 5.15
C GLY A 141 2.80 5.08 6.18
N TRP A 142 2.05 6.20 6.29
CA TRP A 142 2.32 7.20 7.33
C TRP A 142 1.76 6.76 8.69
N SER A 143 2.00 5.52 9.03
CA SER A 143 1.59 4.82 10.22
C SER A 143 2.72 3.93 10.74
N GLU A 144 2.71 3.58 12.02
CA GLU A 144 3.68 2.62 12.57
C GLU A 144 3.48 1.20 12.00
N TYR A 145 2.27 0.89 11.54
CA TYR A 145 1.89 -0.39 10.95
C TYR A 145 0.95 -0.17 9.75
N LEU A 146 1.06 -1.06 8.77
CA LEU A 146 0.19 -1.11 7.60
C LEU A 146 -0.55 -2.45 7.60
N TYR A 147 -1.87 -2.42 7.50
CA TYR A 147 -2.69 -3.61 7.36
C TYR A 147 -2.76 -4.05 5.91
N ILE A 148 -2.38 -5.28 5.64
CA ILE A 148 -2.37 -5.88 4.31
C ILE A 148 -3.64 -6.68 4.11
N LEU A 149 -4.43 -6.27 3.12
CA LEU A 149 -5.67 -6.92 2.71
C LEU A 149 -5.41 -8.17 1.86
N PRO A 150 -6.34 -9.13 1.85
CA PRO A 150 -6.27 -10.25 0.91
C PRO A 150 -6.14 -9.79 -0.55
N GLY A 151 -5.34 -10.50 -1.33
CA GLY A 151 -5.10 -10.17 -2.74
C GLY A 151 -4.09 -9.05 -3.00
N SER A 152 -3.43 -8.55 -1.95
CA SER A 152 -2.31 -7.62 -2.09
C SER A 152 -1.10 -8.31 -2.70
N HIS A 153 -0.35 -7.58 -3.53
CA HIS A 153 0.93 -8.03 -4.07
C HIS A 153 2.07 -7.56 -3.17
N LEU A 154 2.83 -8.50 -2.62
CA LEU A 154 3.99 -8.24 -1.79
C LEU A 154 5.25 -8.69 -2.54
N PHE A 155 6.29 -7.89 -2.45
CA PHE A 155 7.60 -8.19 -3.04
C PHE A 155 8.61 -8.34 -1.92
N LYS A 156 9.26 -9.51 -1.83
CA LYS A 156 10.30 -9.72 -0.82
C LYS A 156 11.49 -8.81 -1.11
N TYR A 157 11.90 -8.05 -0.09
CA TYR A 157 12.99 -7.09 -0.21
C TYR A 157 14.27 -7.70 0.36
N PRO A 158 15.42 -7.62 -0.38
CA PRO A 158 16.68 -8.22 0.07
C PRO A 158 17.22 -7.59 1.35
N ASP A 159 17.62 -8.43 2.31
CA ASP A 159 18.21 -7.96 3.58
C ASP A 159 19.59 -7.28 3.41
N THR A 160 20.23 -7.49 2.26
CA THR A 160 21.53 -6.90 1.93
C THR A 160 21.44 -5.42 1.51
N LEU A 161 20.24 -4.91 1.24
CA LEU A 161 20.01 -3.53 0.83
C LEU A 161 19.46 -2.71 2.00
N ASP A 162 19.89 -1.45 2.10
CA ASP A 162 19.35 -0.51 3.08
C ASP A 162 17.83 -0.34 2.82
N PRO A 163 16.98 -0.58 3.82
CA PRO A 163 15.53 -0.56 3.64
C PRO A 163 14.99 0.79 3.13
N LYS A 164 15.68 1.91 3.38
CA LYS A 164 15.25 3.20 2.82
C LYS A 164 15.15 3.21 1.29
N PHE A 165 15.94 2.40 0.59
CA PHE A 165 15.85 2.28 -0.87
C PHE A 165 14.60 1.51 -1.33
N GLY A 166 13.96 0.77 -0.43
CA GLY A 166 12.69 0.11 -0.71
C GLY A 166 11.57 1.09 -1.08
N THR A 167 11.62 2.33 -0.59
CA THR A 167 10.64 3.38 -0.93
C THR A 167 10.72 3.82 -2.40
N PHE A 168 11.86 3.59 -3.07
CA PHE A 168 12.02 3.92 -4.49
C PHE A 168 11.44 2.86 -5.43
N ILE A 169 11.08 1.68 -4.95
CA ILE A 169 10.59 0.60 -5.82
C ILE A 169 9.29 0.99 -6.50
N GLU A 170 8.36 1.61 -5.77
CA GLU A 170 7.10 2.07 -6.35
C GLU A 170 7.33 3.11 -7.45
N PRO A 171 7.99 4.26 -7.22
CA PRO A 171 8.21 5.25 -8.28
C PRO A 171 9.10 4.72 -9.43
N LEU A 172 10.06 3.82 -9.16
CA LEU A 172 10.83 3.17 -10.21
C LEU A 172 9.95 2.26 -11.08
N SER A 173 8.99 1.55 -10.50
CA SER A 173 8.08 0.69 -11.25
C SER A 173 7.26 1.48 -12.29
N VAL A 174 6.91 2.73 -11.99
CA VAL A 174 6.23 3.64 -12.91
C VAL A 174 7.11 3.95 -14.13
N THR A 175 8.43 4.06 -13.94
CA THR A 175 9.37 4.31 -15.05
C THR A 175 9.54 3.12 -15.97
N GLY A 176 9.18 1.90 -15.57
CA GLY A 176 9.17 0.71 -16.41
C GLY A 176 8.32 0.85 -17.68
N CYS A 177 7.35 1.78 -17.71
CA CYS A 177 6.61 2.14 -18.91
C CYS A 177 7.52 2.68 -20.04
N LEU A 178 8.63 3.33 -19.67
CA LEU A 178 9.58 3.90 -20.64
C LEU A 178 10.34 2.80 -21.41
N ASP A 179 10.63 1.68 -20.77
CA ASP A 179 11.27 0.55 -21.45
C ASP A 179 10.35 -0.07 -22.51
N LYS A 180 9.05 -0.16 -22.22
CA LYS A 180 8.06 -0.59 -23.21
C LYS A 180 7.97 0.39 -24.39
N ALA A 181 7.95 1.70 -24.12
CA ALA A 181 7.94 2.72 -25.17
C ALA A 181 9.21 2.66 -26.05
N ARG A 182 10.37 2.42 -25.43
CA ARG A 182 11.64 2.24 -26.17
C ARG A 182 11.60 1.03 -27.10
N GLN A 183 11.03 -0.09 -26.66
CA GLN A 183 10.88 -1.29 -27.51
C GLN A 183 10.00 -1.01 -28.73
N TRP A 184 8.93 -0.21 -28.61
CA TRP A 184 8.06 0.15 -29.73
C TRP A 184 8.72 1.12 -30.72
N SER A 185 9.68 1.94 -30.28
CA SER A 185 10.41 2.88 -31.16
C SER A 185 11.55 2.24 -31.93
N SER A 186 11.87 0.98 -31.68
CA SER A 186 12.93 0.22 -32.37
C SER A 186 12.41 -0.71 -33.48
N GLU A 187 11.09 -0.73 -33.72
CA GLU A 187 10.43 -1.36 -34.86
C GLU A 187 10.07 -0.31 -35.92
#